data_5e215b4dc5d1b79afe8ca5a07274d5b1
#
_entry.id   5e215b4dc5d1b79afe8ca5a07274d5b1
#
_cell.length_a   1.000
_cell.length_b   1.000
_cell.length_c   1.000
_cell.angle_alpha   90.00
_cell.angle_beta   90.00
_cell.angle_gamma   90.00
#
_symmetry.space_group_name_H-M   'P 1'
#
loop_
_entity.id
_entity.type
_entity.pdbx_description
1 polymer ?
#
loop_
_entity_poly.entity_id
_entity_poly.type
_entity_poly.pdbx_seq_one_letter_code
_entity_poly.pdbx_strand_id
1 'polypeptide(L)'
;MGKRLFDRRKAWVFTAFVSLMPGSLFVFTYVNCDALAVFSTALIAFAWVCYLSEGWTYRNCIVLALGVTVCALSYYNAYGFILCSIIFFGVTLWMEAKEKNSYSDFVKKGALVCVIVLVLAGWWFVRNAILYDGDFLGMNASSACAEKYAKESYKPSNKTTPQMAGYSFLDMLNMGYPKSEGFSWVELVSESFVGRFGMMDVFMPKWLINNYMDFIKVGFLLIFLHPVKTFALRIRKQWSVKGLFNWCMLICMIIPNILNAYYSYASDYQPQGRYSLPMMVPMTYFMVMGYGNLFDVQIKKEGVRKGIYAAICIALILLALFVFFGVIWPEYRDVPFSIRAFIRGS
;
A
#
# COMPACT_ATOMS: atom_id res chain seq x y z
N MET A 1 5.59 13.67 6.41
CA MET A 1 6.16 13.05 5.21
C MET A 1 6.18 14.00 4.02
N GLY A 2 5.07 14.42 3.46
CA GLY A 2 5.00 15.23 2.23
C GLY A 2 5.91 16.46 2.24
N LYS A 3 5.94 17.26 3.32
CA LYS A 3 6.80 18.44 3.45
C LYS A 3 8.32 18.15 3.47
N ARG A 4 8.72 16.90 3.69
CA ARG A 4 10.14 16.49 3.64
C ARG A 4 10.52 15.94 2.27
N LEU A 5 9.55 15.44 1.51
CA LEU A 5 9.75 14.89 0.15
C LEU A 5 9.66 15.96 -0.93
N PHE A 6 8.77 16.93 -0.73
CA PHE A 6 8.33 17.87 -1.75
C PHE A 6 8.29 19.31 -1.21
N ASP A 7 8.25 20.26 -2.14
CA ASP A 7 7.85 21.62 -1.80
C ASP A 7 6.42 21.67 -1.24
N ARG A 8 6.05 22.79 -0.62
CA ARG A 8 4.78 22.95 0.11
C ARG A 8 3.55 22.57 -0.72
N ARG A 9 3.54 22.85 -2.02
CA ARG A 9 2.37 22.63 -2.89
C ARG A 9 2.19 21.16 -3.22
N LYS A 10 3.26 20.52 -3.70
CA LYS A 10 3.28 19.07 -3.95
C LYS A 10 3.02 18.29 -2.67
N ALA A 11 3.49 18.77 -1.54
CA ALA A 11 3.22 18.16 -0.25
C ALA A 11 1.71 18.16 0.10
N TRP A 12 0.98 19.21 -0.24
CA TRP A 12 -0.48 19.25 -0.05
C TRP A 12 -1.19 18.24 -0.94
N VAL A 13 -0.84 18.17 -2.24
CA VAL A 13 -1.41 17.17 -3.16
C VAL A 13 -1.09 15.76 -2.71
N PHE A 14 0.15 15.49 -2.31
CA PHE A 14 0.55 14.20 -1.75
C PHE A 14 -0.31 13.82 -0.55
N THR A 15 -0.47 14.75 0.40
CA THR A 15 -1.25 14.49 1.62
C THR A 15 -2.73 14.31 1.29
N ALA A 16 -3.31 15.17 0.45
CA ALA A 16 -4.72 15.07 0.04
C ALA A 16 -5.00 13.73 -0.64
N PHE A 17 -4.13 13.30 -1.56
CA PHE A 17 -4.34 12.05 -2.29
C PHE A 17 -4.27 10.82 -1.36
N VAL A 18 -3.25 10.74 -0.50
CA VAL A 18 -3.11 9.63 0.47
C VAL A 18 -4.27 9.60 1.46
N SER A 19 -4.75 10.78 1.90
CA SER A 19 -5.76 10.86 2.97
C SER A 19 -7.22 10.81 2.47
N LEU A 20 -7.47 11.16 1.20
CA LEU A 20 -8.83 11.36 0.69
C LEU A 20 -9.20 10.37 -0.43
N MET A 21 -8.38 9.36 -0.70
CA MET A 21 -8.76 8.33 -1.67
C MET A 21 -10.00 7.56 -1.16
N PRO A 22 -11.10 7.52 -1.94
CA PRO A 22 -12.37 6.98 -1.45
C PRO A 22 -12.28 5.53 -0.97
N GLY A 23 -11.58 4.66 -1.71
CA GLY A 23 -11.39 3.25 -1.33
C GLY A 23 -10.69 3.09 0.02
N SER A 24 -9.64 3.88 0.30
CA SER A 24 -8.95 3.82 1.59
C SER A 24 -9.78 4.42 2.73
N LEU A 25 -10.49 5.54 2.47
CA LEU A 25 -11.39 6.11 3.47
C LEU A 25 -12.44 5.10 3.92
N PHE A 26 -13.06 4.37 2.97
CA PHE A 26 -14.03 3.34 3.30
C PHE A 26 -13.41 2.22 4.15
N VAL A 27 -12.24 1.70 3.75
CA VAL A 27 -11.53 0.64 4.51
C VAL A 27 -11.21 1.07 5.93
N PHE A 28 -10.98 2.35 6.19
CA PHE A 28 -10.70 2.87 7.53
C PHE A 28 -11.94 3.04 8.41
N THR A 29 -13.15 2.83 7.88
CA THR A 29 -14.40 2.96 8.66
C THR A 29 -14.81 1.69 9.41
N TYR A 30 -14.21 0.55 9.12
CA TYR A 30 -14.53 -0.70 9.78
C TYR A 30 -13.29 -1.45 10.29
N VAL A 31 -13.46 -2.37 11.22
CA VAL A 31 -12.34 -3.12 11.83
C VAL A 31 -11.80 -4.13 10.83
N ASN A 32 -10.56 -3.91 10.39
CA ASN A 32 -9.83 -4.82 9.49
C ASN A 32 -8.31 -4.64 9.62
N CYS A 33 -7.55 -5.61 9.11
CA CYS A 33 -6.09 -5.56 9.11
C CYS A 33 -5.51 -4.64 8.01
N ASP A 34 -6.27 -4.32 6.97
CA ASP A 34 -5.80 -3.50 5.85
C ASP A 34 -5.49 -2.07 6.30
N ALA A 35 -6.30 -1.50 7.21
CA ALA A 35 -6.06 -0.18 7.79
C ALA A 35 -4.73 -0.12 8.55
N LEU A 36 -4.43 -1.17 9.34
CA LEU A 36 -3.15 -1.28 10.05
C LEU A 36 -1.98 -1.48 9.09
N ALA A 37 -2.18 -2.22 8.00
CA ALA A 37 -1.17 -2.39 6.96
C ALA A 37 -0.81 -1.05 6.31
N VAL A 38 -1.80 -0.23 5.93
CA VAL A 38 -1.57 1.11 5.37
C VAL A 38 -0.87 2.02 6.38
N PHE A 39 -1.30 2.01 7.64
CA PHE A 39 -0.65 2.79 8.70
C PHE A 39 0.81 2.39 8.89
N SER A 40 1.10 1.09 8.97
CA SER A 40 2.46 0.57 9.16
C SER A 40 3.39 0.92 8.01
N THR A 41 2.92 0.77 6.76
CA THR A 41 3.69 1.11 5.56
C THR A 41 3.95 2.61 5.46
N ALA A 42 2.97 3.44 5.85
CA ALA A 42 3.15 4.89 5.95
C ALA A 42 4.19 5.27 7.03
N LEU A 43 4.19 4.56 8.16
CA LEU A 43 5.15 4.80 9.25
C LEU A 43 6.58 4.40 8.85
N ILE A 44 6.74 3.25 8.18
CA ILE A 44 8.02 2.81 7.62
C ILE A 44 8.54 3.84 6.60
N ALA A 45 7.72 4.21 5.62
CA ALA A 45 8.09 5.20 4.62
C ALA A 45 8.42 6.55 5.26
N PHE A 46 7.73 6.94 6.34
CA PHE A 46 8.06 8.14 7.10
C PHE A 46 9.44 8.07 7.77
N ALA A 47 9.80 6.93 8.36
CA ALA A 47 11.14 6.73 8.92
C ALA A 47 12.24 6.86 7.85
N TRP A 48 12.05 6.27 6.66
CA TRP A 48 12.98 6.43 5.55
C TRP A 48 13.12 7.89 5.09
N VAL A 49 12.01 8.61 5.03
CA VAL A 49 11.99 10.05 4.67
C VAL A 49 12.69 10.91 5.73
N CYS A 50 12.52 10.57 7.01
CA CYS A 50 13.26 11.22 8.09
C CYS A 50 14.76 10.98 7.95
N TYR A 51 15.16 9.75 7.61
CA TYR A 51 16.56 9.43 7.32
C TYR A 51 17.15 10.32 6.21
N LEU A 52 16.43 10.55 5.12
CA LEU A 52 16.91 11.40 4.01
C LEU A 52 17.22 12.84 4.45
N SER A 53 16.63 13.32 5.54
CA SER A 53 16.80 14.68 6.05
C SER A 53 17.79 14.78 7.22
N GLU A 54 17.81 13.78 8.11
CA GLU A 54 18.44 13.86 9.44
C GLU A 54 19.38 12.68 9.73
N GLY A 55 19.49 11.69 8.82
CA GLY A 55 20.18 10.42 9.08
C GLY A 55 19.43 9.52 10.07
N TRP A 56 20.06 8.41 10.46
CA TRP A 56 19.50 7.51 11.47
C TRP A 56 19.75 8.05 12.89
N THR A 57 18.81 8.84 13.37
CA THR A 57 18.71 9.17 14.80
C THR A 57 18.05 8.02 15.56
N TYR A 58 18.26 7.91 16.88
CA TYR A 58 17.56 6.90 17.70
C TYR A 58 16.05 7.01 17.58
N ARG A 59 15.52 8.23 17.49
CA ARG A 59 14.08 8.47 17.26
C ARG A 59 13.61 7.85 15.93
N ASN A 60 14.35 8.05 14.85
CA ASN A 60 14.00 7.50 13.53
C ASN A 60 14.09 5.97 13.53
N CYS A 61 15.05 5.40 14.26
CA CYS A 61 15.17 3.95 14.45
C CYS A 61 13.95 3.38 15.20
N ILE A 62 13.49 4.05 16.27
CA ILE A 62 12.29 3.64 17.00
C ILE A 62 11.05 3.72 16.10
N VAL A 63 10.88 4.79 15.31
CA VAL A 63 9.76 4.93 14.36
C VAL A 63 9.79 3.80 13.33
N LEU A 64 10.97 3.47 12.79
CA LEU A 64 11.13 2.34 11.87
C LEU A 64 10.75 1.01 12.54
N ALA A 65 11.27 0.75 13.74
CA ALA A 65 11.00 -0.47 14.49
C ALA A 65 9.52 -0.65 14.78
N LEU A 66 8.82 0.42 15.20
CA LEU A 66 7.37 0.39 15.43
C LEU A 66 6.60 0.15 14.12
N GLY A 67 7.00 0.79 13.01
CA GLY A 67 6.42 0.55 11.70
C GLY A 67 6.57 -0.91 11.25
N VAL A 68 7.78 -1.47 11.38
CA VAL A 68 8.08 -2.88 11.06
C VAL A 68 7.29 -3.83 11.97
N THR A 69 7.19 -3.55 13.26
CA THR A 69 6.41 -4.34 14.22
C THR A 69 4.93 -4.42 13.83
N VAL A 70 4.30 -3.26 13.61
CA VAL A 70 2.88 -3.22 13.21
C VAL A 70 2.68 -3.88 11.85
N CYS A 71 3.61 -3.69 10.90
CA CYS A 71 3.57 -4.34 9.59
C CYS A 71 3.62 -5.87 9.72
N ALA A 72 4.53 -6.40 10.54
CA ALA A 72 4.68 -7.83 10.77
C ALA A 72 3.43 -8.48 11.38
N LEU A 73 2.69 -7.74 12.22
CA LEU A 73 1.49 -8.21 12.90
C LEU A 73 0.18 -7.88 12.17
N SER A 74 0.24 -7.12 11.06
CA SER A 74 -0.98 -6.69 10.36
C SER A 74 -1.33 -7.57 9.16
N TYR A 75 -0.54 -7.52 8.09
CA TYR A 75 -0.95 -8.14 6.83
C TYR A 75 0.23 -8.51 5.92
N TYR A 76 0.24 -9.72 5.41
CA TYR A 76 1.34 -10.28 4.60
C TYR A 76 1.62 -9.49 3.32
N ASN A 77 0.61 -8.88 2.70
CA ASN A 77 0.79 -8.08 1.49
C ASN A 77 1.69 -6.85 1.70
N ALA A 78 1.86 -6.42 2.96
CA ALA A 78 2.75 -5.32 3.33
C ALA A 78 4.21 -5.76 3.59
N TYR A 79 4.53 -7.06 3.61
CA TYR A 79 5.86 -7.57 4.01
C TYR A 79 6.99 -7.13 3.08
N GLY A 80 6.68 -6.69 1.86
CA GLY A 80 7.66 -6.03 1.00
C GLY A 80 8.32 -4.81 1.64
N PHE A 81 7.60 -4.10 2.52
CA PHE A 81 8.15 -2.98 3.28
C PHE A 81 9.15 -3.42 4.35
N ILE A 82 8.94 -4.58 4.97
CA ILE A 82 9.91 -5.17 5.93
C ILE A 82 11.20 -5.51 5.19
N LEU A 83 11.11 -6.22 4.06
CA LEU A 83 12.25 -6.57 3.24
C LEU A 83 13.02 -5.33 2.77
N CYS A 84 12.33 -4.35 2.23
CA CYS A 84 12.94 -3.09 1.82
C CYS A 84 13.53 -2.31 3.01
N SER A 85 12.94 -2.40 4.22
CA SER A 85 13.51 -1.79 5.41
C SER A 85 14.82 -2.42 5.83
N ILE A 86 14.94 -3.74 5.76
CA ILE A 86 16.20 -4.44 6.04
C ILE A 86 17.28 -3.93 5.08
N ILE A 87 16.97 -3.86 3.78
CA ILE A 87 17.92 -3.39 2.76
C ILE A 87 18.26 -1.91 2.97
N PHE A 88 17.24 -1.04 3.04
CA PHE A 88 17.44 0.41 3.12
C PHE A 88 18.16 0.81 4.42
N PHE A 89 17.69 0.31 5.57
CA PHE A 89 18.28 0.58 6.87
C PHE A 89 19.70 0.01 6.97
N GLY A 90 19.88 -1.26 6.60
CA GLY A 90 21.19 -1.94 6.68
C GLY A 90 22.24 -1.26 5.80
N VAL A 91 21.92 -1.00 4.51
CA VAL A 91 22.86 -0.36 3.58
C VAL A 91 23.19 1.06 4.00
N THR A 92 22.18 1.87 4.35
CA THR A 92 22.42 3.28 4.71
C THR A 92 23.14 3.42 6.05
N LEU A 93 22.84 2.57 7.01
CA LEU A 93 23.53 2.56 8.30
C LEU A 93 25.00 2.08 8.16
N TRP A 94 25.24 1.10 7.29
CA TRP A 94 26.60 0.67 6.93
C TRP A 94 27.39 1.78 6.23
N MET A 95 26.75 2.54 5.32
CA MET A 95 27.39 3.67 4.66
C MET A 95 27.78 4.76 5.67
N GLU A 96 26.91 5.08 6.63
CA GLU A 96 27.22 6.03 7.70
C GLU A 96 28.39 5.55 8.59
N ALA A 97 28.41 4.24 8.92
CA ALA A 97 29.49 3.65 9.73
C ALA A 97 30.84 3.72 9.02
N LYS A 98 30.85 3.45 7.71
CA LYS A 98 32.04 3.53 6.86
C LYS A 98 32.55 4.96 6.75
N GLU A 99 31.68 5.95 6.54
CA GLU A 99 32.03 7.36 6.44
C GLU A 99 32.66 7.89 7.73
N LYS A 100 32.07 7.52 8.88
CA LYS A 100 32.55 7.88 10.20
C LYS A 100 33.73 7.05 10.71
N ASN A 101 34.14 6.03 9.97
CA ASN A 101 35.11 5.00 10.39
C ASN A 101 34.80 4.43 11.80
N SER A 102 33.51 4.24 12.12
CA SER A 102 33.03 3.77 13.41
C SER A 102 31.78 2.91 13.27
N TYR A 103 31.88 1.66 13.70
CA TYR A 103 30.77 0.70 13.65
C TYR A 103 29.92 0.67 14.95
N SER A 104 30.27 1.47 15.95
CA SER A 104 29.54 1.52 17.23
C SER A 104 28.06 1.88 17.03
N ASP A 105 27.78 2.92 16.24
CA ASP A 105 26.42 3.34 15.92
C ASP A 105 25.68 2.29 15.08
N PHE A 106 26.36 1.61 14.15
CA PHE A 106 25.79 0.51 13.36
C PHE A 106 25.26 -0.59 14.28
N VAL A 107 26.07 -1.05 15.22
CA VAL A 107 25.67 -2.11 16.16
C VAL A 107 24.56 -1.62 17.09
N LYS A 108 24.70 -0.45 17.71
CA LYS A 108 23.73 0.07 18.69
C LYS A 108 22.35 0.32 18.07
N LYS A 109 22.30 1.00 16.91
CA LYS A 109 21.05 1.30 16.22
C LYS A 109 20.41 0.07 15.60
N GLY A 110 21.25 -0.83 15.02
CA GLY A 110 20.79 -2.12 14.54
C GLY A 110 20.18 -2.98 15.64
N ALA A 111 20.89 -3.13 16.75
CA ALA A 111 20.39 -3.86 17.92
C ALA A 111 19.09 -3.24 18.46
N LEU A 112 19.00 -1.90 18.56
CA LEU A 112 17.78 -1.22 19.01
C LEU A 112 16.57 -1.61 18.16
N VAL A 113 16.69 -1.52 16.84
CA VAL A 113 15.60 -1.88 15.92
C VAL A 113 15.24 -3.36 16.06
N CYS A 114 16.23 -4.25 16.04
CA CYS A 114 16.01 -5.68 16.19
C CYS A 114 15.33 -6.03 17.53
N VAL A 115 15.82 -5.49 18.65
CA VAL A 115 15.24 -5.77 19.98
C VAL A 115 13.80 -5.31 20.07
N ILE A 116 13.47 -4.10 19.60
CA ILE A 116 12.09 -3.60 19.62
C ILE A 116 11.17 -4.52 18.78
N VAL A 117 11.58 -4.89 17.57
CA VAL A 117 10.77 -5.75 16.71
C VAL A 117 10.61 -7.15 17.30
N LEU A 118 11.67 -7.74 17.82
CA LEU A 118 11.63 -9.09 18.43
C LEU A 118 10.76 -9.10 19.70
N VAL A 119 10.88 -8.09 20.55
CA VAL A 119 10.08 -8.02 21.79
C VAL A 119 8.61 -7.77 21.49
N LEU A 120 8.29 -6.89 20.53
CA LEU A 120 6.90 -6.50 20.26
C LEU A 120 6.18 -7.41 19.27
N ALA A 121 6.87 -8.03 18.31
CA ALA A 121 6.26 -8.91 17.31
C ALA A 121 6.76 -10.35 17.37
N GLY A 122 8.03 -10.59 17.75
CA GLY A 122 8.65 -11.91 17.68
C GLY A 122 7.95 -12.98 18.52
N TRP A 123 7.42 -12.60 19.68
CA TRP A 123 6.67 -13.50 20.57
C TRP A 123 5.47 -14.14 19.86
N TRP A 124 4.80 -13.42 18.94
CA TRP A 124 3.67 -13.94 18.20
C TRP A 124 4.07 -15.09 17.28
N PHE A 125 5.17 -14.92 16.56
CA PHE A 125 5.68 -15.95 15.64
C PHE A 125 6.21 -17.17 16.40
N VAL A 126 6.92 -16.94 17.52
CA VAL A 126 7.41 -18.02 18.40
C VAL A 126 6.25 -18.78 19.01
N ARG A 127 5.22 -18.07 19.53
CA ARG A 127 3.99 -18.68 20.04
C ARG A 127 3.33 -19.58 18.98
N ASN A 128 3.15 -19.07 17.77
CA ASN A 128 2.53 -19.85 16.70
C ASN A 128 3.35 -21.09 16.35
N ALA A 129 4.67 -20.96 16.22
CA ALA A 129 5.54 -22.10 15.95
C ALA A 129 5.45 -23.18 17.03
N ILE A 130 5.32 -22.79 18.30
CA ILE A 130 5.18 -23.75 19.43
C ILE A 130 3.80 -24.39 19.43
N LEU A 131 2.72 -23.61 19.22
CA LEU A 131 1.33 -24.10 19.32
C LEU A 131 0.86 -24.87 18.07
N TYR A 132 1.47 -24.62 16.92
CA TYR A 132 1.01 -25.12 15.62
C TYR A 132 2.11 -25.85 14.85
N ASP A 133 2.94 -26.62 15.56
CA ASP A 133 3.93 -27.55 14.98
C ASP A 133 4.84 -26.91 13.90
N GLY A 134 5.38 -25.73 14.19
CA GLY A 134 6.27 -25.00 13.31
C GLY A 134 5.57 -24.01 12.33
N ASP A 135 4.23 -23.92 12.36
CA ASP A 135 3.48 -22.94 11.56
C ASP A 135 3.60 -21.52 12.15
N PHE A 136 4.78 -20.92 12.05
CA PHE A 136 5.10 -19.64 12.68
C PHE A 136 4.23 -18.47 12.13
N LEU A 137 3.69 -18.58 10.91
CA LEU A 137 2.74 -17.60 10.36
C LEU A 137 1.28 -17.88 10.76
N GLY A 138 0.97 -19.08 11.23
CA GLY A 138 -0.40 -19.50 11.59
C GLY A 138 -1.31 -19.71 10.37
N MET A 139 -0.75 -19.88 9.18
CA MET A 139 -1.54 -20.01 7.94
C MET A 139 -2.24 -21.37 7.86
N ASN A 140 -1.54 -22.45 8.17
CA ASN A 140 -2.12 -23.80 8.18
C ASN A 140 -3.17 -23.95 9.29
N ALA A 141 -2.86 -23.40 10.47
CA ALA A 141 -3.79 -23.37 11.59
C ALA A 141 -5.07 -22.57 11.28
N SER A 142 -4.93 -21.42 10.60
CA SER A 142 -6.06 -20.61 10.14
C SER A 142 -6.88 -21.36 9.09
N SER A 143 -6.25 -22.04 8.14
CA SER A 143 -6.93 -22.85 7.12
C SER A 143 -7.69 -24.03 7.74
N ALA A 144 -7.08 -24.76 8.68
CA ALA A 144 -7.72 -25.84 9.40
C ALA A 144 -8.92 -25.36 10.25
N CYS A 145 -8.80 -24.17 10.86
CA CYS A 145 -9.90 -23.55 11.59
C CYS A 145 -11.05 -23.17 10.64
N ALA A 146 -10.75 -22.57 9.49
CA ALA A 146 -11.74 -22.25 8.47
C ALA A 146 -12.44 -23.51 7.93
N GLU A 147 -11.70 -24.59 7.69
CA GLU A 147 -12.28 -25.87 7.25
C GLU A 147 -13.30 -26.41 8.27
N LYS A 148 -13.02 -26.26 9.56
CA LYS A 148 -13.87 -26.79 10.63
C LYS A 148 -15.10 -25.94 10.92
N TYR A 149 -14.98 -24.62 10.89
CA TYR A 149 -15.98 -23.70 11.45
C TYR A 149 -16.62 -22.76 10.42
N ALA A 150 -16.05 -22.58 9.23
CA ALA A 150 -16.65 -21.70 8.24
C ALA A 150 -17.90 -22.32 7.62
N LYS A 151 -18.76 -21.46 7.04
CA LYS A 151 -19.85 -21.90 6.18
C LYS A 151 -19.30 -22.68 4.99
N GLU A 152 -20.08 -23.60 4.43
CA GLU A 152 -19.68 -24.49 3.34
C GLU A 152 -19.05 -23.72 2.15
N SER A 153 -19.63 -22.58 1.76
CA SER A 153 -19.12 -21.75 0.68
C SER A 153 -17.74 -21.08 0.95
N TYR A 154 -17.33 -21.03 2.21
CA TYR A 154 -16.07 -20.40 2.63
C TYR A 154 -15.01 -21.41 3.08
N LYS A 155 -15.34 -22.71 3.12
CA LYS A 155 -14.39 -23.76 3.47
C LYS A 155 -13.28 -23.85 2.42
N PRO A 156 -12.01 -23.94 2.82
CA PRO A 156 -10.89 -24.11 1.88
C PRO A 156 -11.07 -25.27 0.89
N SER A 157 -11.62 -26.42 1.35
CA SER A 157 -11.86 -27.60 0.52
C SER A 157 -12.89 -27.38 -0.61
N ASN A 158 -13.79 -26.42 -0.43
CA ASN A 158 -14.85 -26.11 -1.40
C ASN A 158 -14.48 -24.98 -2.36
N LYS A 159 -13.31 -24.35 -2.15
CA LYS A 159 -12.82 -23.28 -3.03
C LYS A 159 -12.13 -23.85 -4.24
N THR A 160 -12.61 -23.45 -5.43
CA THR A 160 -11.90 -23.68 -6.68
C THR A 160 -11.12 -22.42 -7.03
N THR A 161 -9.84 -22.57 -7.38
CA THR A 161 -8.98 -21.47 -7.78
C THR A 161 -8.82 -21.44 -9.31
N PRO A 162 -8.45 -20.30 -9.90
CA PRO A 162 -8.10 -20.24 -11.31
C PRO A 162 -7.05 -21.29 -11.71
N GLN A 163 -6.04 -21.51 -10.87
CA GLN A 163 -5.01 -22.51 -11.07
C GLN A 163 -5.59 -23.94 -11.13
N MET A 164 -6.45 -24.30 -10.17
CA MET A 164 -7.11 -25.62 -10.14
C MET A 164 -8.04 -25.84 -11.33
N ALA A 165 -8.65 -24.77 -11.84
CA ALA A 165 -9.51 -24.78 -13.02
C ALA A 165 -8.74 -24.77 -14.36
N GLY A 166 -7.40 -24.82 -14.32
CA GLY A 166 -6.56 -24.88 -15.52
C GLY A 166 -6.32 -23.55 -16.24
N TYR A 167 -6.65 -22.41 -15.60
CA TYR A 167 -6.34 -21.10 -16.15
C TYR A 167 -4.85 -20.81 -16.01
N SER A 168 -4.26 -20.17 -17.02
CA SER A 168 -2.94 -19.55 -16.82
C SER A 168 -3.06 -18.30 -15.95
N PHE A 169 -1.94 -17.89 -15.33
CA PHE A 169 -1.90 -16.65 -14.53
C PHE A 169 -2.32 -15.42 -15.37
N LEU A 170 -1.90 -15.36 -16.63
CA LEU A 170 -2.27 -14.26 -17.54
C LEU A 170 -3.75 -14.30 -17.93
N ASP A 171 -4.33 -15.49 -18.10
CA ASP A 171 -5.77 -15.62 -18.37
C ASP A 171 -6.60 -15.08 -17.21
N MET A 172 -6.24 -15.43 -15.96
CA MET A 172 -6.89 -14.87 -14.79
C MET A 172 -6.81 -13.35 -14.76
N LEU A 173 -5.62 -12.77 -15.03
CA LEU A 173 -5.44 -11.32 -15.01
C LEU A 173 -6.33 -10.61 -16.04
N ASN A 174 -6.44 -11.17 -17.25
CA ASN A 174 -7.08 -10.52 -18.40
C ASN A 174 -8.57 -10.86 -18.54
N MET A 175 -9.01 -12.04 -18.11
CA MET A 175 -10.38 -12.53 -18.32
C MET A 175 -11.17 -12.69 -17.01
N GLY A 176 -10.52 -12.62 -15.86
CA GLY A 176 -11.14 -12.92 -14.57
C GLY A 176 -11.41 -14.41 -14.34
N TYR A 177 -12.15 -14.71 -13.27
CA TYR A 177 -12.56 -16.06 -12.92
C TYR A 177 -13.87 -16.04 -12.11
N PRO A 178 -14.89 -16.85 -12.47
CA PRO A 178 -14.98 -17.59 -13.72
C PRO A 178 -15.09 -16.67 -14.93
N LYS A 179 -14.63 -17.13 -16.09
CA LYS A 179 -14.60 -16.35 -17.34
C LYS A 179 -15.98 -15.83 -17.77
N SER A 180 -17.03 -16.46 -17.32
CA SER A 180 -18.42 -16.08 -17.63
C SER A 180 -18.87 -14.76 -17.01
N GLU A 181 -18.16 -14.21 -16.03
CA GLU A 181 -18.56 -12.98 -15.34
C GLU A 181 -18.14 -11.68 -16.07
N GLY A 182 -17.34 -11.78 -17.13
CA GLY A 182 -17.07 -10.68 -18.06
C GLY A 182 -16.15 -9.57 -17.56
N PHE A 183 -15.57 -9.70 -16.35
CA PHE A 183 -14.64 -8.70 -15.78
C PHE A 183 -13.24 -9.30 -15.61
N SER A 184 -12.22 -8.57 -16.03
CA SER A 184 -10.83 -8.95 -15.76
C SER A 184 -10.48 -8.76 -14.29
N TRP A 185 -9.50 -9.55 -13.80
CA TRP A 185 -8.97 -9.35 -12.45
C TRP A 185 -8.40 -7.93 -12.28
N VAL A 186 -7.68 -7.43 -13.27
CA VAL A 186 -7.08 -6.09 -13.27
C VAL A 186 -8.16 -5.01 -13.19
N GLU A 187 -9.28 -5.17 -13.91
CA GLU A 187 -10.41 -4.22 -13.87
C GLU A 187 -11.05 -4.21 -12.48
N LEU A 188 -11.40 -5.38 -11.94
CA LEU A 188 -12.03 -5.50 -10.63
C LEU A 188 -11.16 -4.92 -9.51
N VAL A 189 -9.86 -5.24 -9.49
CA VAL A 189 -8.92 -4.71 -8.50
C VAL A 189 -8.75 -3.20 -8.66
N SER A 190 -8.65 -2.70 -9.88
CA SER A 190 -8.51 -1.26 -10.14
C SER A 190 -9.75 -0.47 -9.73
N GLU A 191 -10.94 -0.97 -10.07
CA GLU A 191 -12.20 -0.33 -9.68
C GLU A 191 -12.40 -0.36 -8.17
N SER A 192 -12.14 -1.49 -7.51
CA SER A 192 -12.32 -1.61 -6.06
C SER A 192 -11.22 -0.91 -5.26
N PHE A 193 -10.05 -0.68 -5.85
CA PHE A 193 -9.03 0.16 -5.24
C PHE A 193 -9.51 1.60 -5.02
N VAL A 194 -10.34 2.12 -5.95
CA VAL A 194 -10.80 3.51 -5.95
C VAL A 194 -12.21 3.64 -5.39
N GLY A 195 -13.16 2.84 -5.86
CA GLY A 195 -14.57 3.16 -5.69
C GLY A 195 -15.57 2.02 -5.77
N ARG A 196 -15.21 0.81 -5.31
CA ARG A 196 -16.15 -0.25 -4.94
C ARG A 196 -16.10 -0.47 -3.45
N PHE A 197 -17.25 -0.40 -2.80
CA PHE A 197 -17.41 -0.43 -1.35
C PHE A 197 -18.29 -1.62 -0.94
N GLY A 198 -18.46 -1.80 0.38
CA GLY A 198 -19.25 -2.90 0.90
C GLY A 198 -18.62 -4.26 0.61
N MET A 199 -19.47 -5.18 0.20
CA MET A 199 -19.06 -6.49 -0.31
C MET A 199 -18.81 -6.46 -1.83
N MET A 200 -18.33 -5.36 -2.37
CA MET A 200 -18.17 -5.05 -3.80
C MET A 200 -19.51 -4.74 -4.49
N ASP A 201 -20.51 -4.33 -3.75
CA ASP A 201 -21.90 -4.13 -4.16
C ASP A 201 -22.33 -2.65 -4.22
N VAL A 202 -21.57 -1.76 -3.58
CA VAL A 202 -21.80 -0.30 -3.63
C VAL A 202 -20.76 0.34 -4.55
N PHE A 203 -21.24 1.05 -5.58
CA PHE A 203 -20.38 1.52 -6.67
C PHE A 203 -20.34 3.04 -6.77
N MET A 204 -19.14 3.57 -6.86
CA MET A 204 -18.96 4.93 -7.39
C MET A 204 -19.25 4.94 -8.91
N PRO A 205 -19.76 6.04 -9.49
CA PRO A 205 -19.98 6.12 -10.94
C PRO A 205 -18.75 5.71 -11.75
N LYS A 206 -18.92 4.79 -12.72
CA LYS A 206 -17.78 4.19 -13.47
C LYS A 206 -16.92 5.25 -14.17
N TRP A 207 -17.51 6.31 -14.72
CA TRP A 207 -16.77 7.40 -15.34
C TRP A 207 -15.83 8.10 -14.36
N LEU A 208 -16.24 8.22 -13.09
CA LEU A 208 -15.47 8.85 -12.04
C LEU A 208 -14.29 7.96 -11.58
N ILE A 209 -14.53 6.65 -11.48
CA ILE A 209 -13.45 5.66 -11.23
C ILE A 209 -12.42 5.74 -12.35
N ASN A 210 -12.86 5.72 -13.60
CA ASN A 210 -11.98 5.75 -14.76
C ASN A 210 -11.13 7.03 -14.78
N ASN A 211 -11.74 8.20 -14.58
CA ASN A 211 -11.01 9.48 -14.52
C ASN A 211 -9.98 9.48 -13.38
N TYR A 212 -10.32 8.90 -12.23
CA TYR A 212 -9.38 8.80 -11.10
C TYR A 212 -8.20 7.89 -11.42
N MET A 213 -8.47 6.72 -12.03
CA MET A 213 -7.45 5.80 -12.47
C MET A 213 -6.56 6.39 -13.58
N ASP A 214 -7.15 7.13 -14.52
CA ASP A 214 -6.40 7.79 -15.57
C ASP A 214 -5.54 8.92 -15.02
N PHE A 215 -6.01 9.65 -14.01
CA PHE A 215 -5.19 10.60 -13.28
C PHE A 215 -3.95 9.93 -12.65
N ILE A 216 -4.11 8.77 -12.03
CA ILE A 216 -2.98 8.00 -11.49
C ILE A 216 -2.03 7.56 -12.62
N LYS A 217 -2.54 6.95 -13.69
CA LYS A 217 -1.75 6.44 -14.82
C LYS A 217 -0.96 7.55 -15.51
N VAL A 218 -1.60 8.70 -15.76
CA VAL A 218 -0.93 9.87 -16.34
C VAL A 218 0.20 10.35 -15.44
N GLY A 219 -0.02 10.42 -14.13
CA GLY A 219 1.05 10.79 -13.20
C GLY A 219 2.28 9.90 -13.30
N PHE A 220 2.09 8.57 -13.49
CA PHE A 220 3.20 7.63 -13.75
C PHE A 220 3.86 7.86 -15.10
N LEU A 221 3.09 8.03 -16.16
CA LEU A 221 3.64 8.28 -17.50
C LEU A 221 4.50 9.54 -17.54
N LEU A 222 4.12 10.57 -16.81
CA LEU A 222 4.85 11.83 -16.72
C LEU A 222 6.24 11.70 -16.06
N ILE A 223 6.50 10.64 -15.29
CA ILE A 223 7.83 10.36 -14.75
C ILE A 223 8.81 10.05 -15.89
N PHE A 224 8.35 9.31 -16.90
CA PHE A 224 9.18 8.89 -18.05
C PHE A 224 9.33 9.97 -19.11
N LEU A 225 8.43 10.95 -19.17
CA LEU A 225 8.49 12.05 -20.14
C LEU A 225 9.54 13.12 -19.79
N HIS A 226 9.99 13.19 -18.53
CA HIS A 226 11.08 14.10 -18.17
C HIS A 226 12.43 13.48 -18.59
N PRO A 227 13.33 14.26 -19.22
CA PRO A 227 14.33 13.73 -20.15
C PRO A 227 15.15 12.61 -19.52
N VAL A 228 15.17 11.48 -20.20
CA VAL A 228 16.01 10.30 -20.00
C VAL A 228 17.48 10.65 -19.70
N LYS A 229 17.95 11.83 -20.12
CA LYS A 229 19.29 12.35 -19.81
C LYS A 229 19.57 12.42 -18.30
N THR A 230 18.60 12.84 -17.49
CA THR A 230 18.82 12.93 -16.03
C THR A 230 18.76 11.55 -15.35
N PHE A 231 17.99 10.62 -15.89
CA PHE A 231 17.90 9.25 -15.37
C PHE A 231 19.14 8.43 -15.78
N ALA A 232 19.54 8.48 -17.05
CA ALA A 232 20.71 7.76 -17.57
C ALA A 232 22.03 8.30 -16.99
N LEU A 233 22.18 9.62 -16.82
CA LEU A 233 23.35 10.23 -16.19
C LEU A 233 23.44 9.95 -14.68
N ARG A 234 22.31 9.76 -14.00
CA ARG A 234 22.27 9.36 -12.58
C ARG A 234 22.56 7.90 -12.33
N ILE A 235 22.22 6.99 -13.25
CA ILE A 235 22.60 5.57 -13.15
C ILE A 235 24.12 5.41 -13.26
N ARG A 236 24.79 6.25 -14.03
CA ARG A 236 26.26 6.19 -14.25
C ARG A 236 27.07 6.81 -13.10
N LYS A 237 26.48 7.65 -12.26
CA LYS A 237 27.19 8.39 -11.21
C LYS A 237 26.63 8.04 -9.82
N GLN A 238 27.21 7.05 -9.20
CA GLN A 238 27.08 6.63 -7.80
C GLN A 238 25.68 6.15 -7.38
N TRP A 239 25.66 5.00 -6.74
CA TRP A 239 24.57 4.54 -5.88
C TRP A 239 24.25 5.61 -4.83
N SER A 240 23.35 6.51 -5.15
CA SER A 240 22.94 7.53 -4.19
C SER A 240 21.89 6.95 -3.27
N VAL A 241 21.92 7.33 -2.01
CA VAL A 241 20.89 6.99 -1.02
C VAL A 241 19.48 7.28 -1.56
N LYS A 242 19.31 8.37 -2.31
CA LYS A 242 18.04 8.71 -2.95
C LYS A 242 17.65 7.71 -4.05
N GLY A 243 18.64 7.15 -4.75
CA GLY A 243 18.39 6.06 -5.71
C GLY A 243 17.89 4.80 -5.02
N LEU A 244 18.55 4.39 -3.93
CA LEU A 244 18.12 3.25 -3.12
C LEU A 244 16.70 3.47 -2.55
N PHE A 245 16.42 4.66 -2.03
CA PHE A 245 15.07 5.03 -1.57
C PHE A 245 14.03 4.86 -2.68
N ASN A 246 14.28 5.37 -3.89
CA ASN A 246 13.37 5.24 -5.01
C ASN A 246 13.15 3.77 -5.41
N TRP A 247 14.21 2.96 -5.41
CA TRP A 247 14.07 1.51 -5.67
C TRP A 247 13.24 0.81 -4.61
N CYS A 248 13.47 1.10 -3.33
CA CYS A 248 12.64 0.57 -2.24
C CYS A 248 11.17 0.98 -2.39
N MET A 249 10.90 2.26 -2.71
CA MET A 249 9.53 2.73 -2.96
C MET A 249 8.89 2.03 -4.16
N LEU A 250 9.64 1.79 -5.26
CA LEU A 250 9.14 1.07 -6.43
C LEU A 250 8.81 -0.39 -6.10
N ILE A 251 9.70 -1.07 -5.40
CA ILE A 251 9.49 -2.45 -4.97
C ILE A 251 8.26 -2.54 -4.06
N CYS A 252 8.14 -1.64 -3.09
CA CYS A 252 6.98 -1.55 -2.19
C CYS A 252 5.67 -1.20 -2.89
N MET A 253 5.71 -0.60 -4.07
CA MET A 253 4.53 -0.39 -4.91
C MET A 253 4.13 -1.65 -5.66
N ILE A 254 5.09 -2.46 -6.11
CA ILE A 254 4.86 -3.63 -6.96
C ILE A 254 4.47 -4.87 -6.14
N ILE A 255 5.17 -5.15 -5.04
CA ILE A 255 5.00 -6.38 -4.26
C ILE A 255 3.55 -6.61 -3.80
N PRO A 256 2.81 -5.64 -3.24
CA PRO A 256 1.43 -5.88 -2.80
C PRO A 256 0.51 -6.35 -3.93
N ASN A 257 0.72 -5.83 -5.15
CA ASN A 257 -0.06 -6.23 -6.32
C ASN A 257 0.29 -7.64 -6.80
N ILE A 258 1.58 -8.01 -6.79
CA ILE A 258 2.02 -9.37 -7.14
C ILE A 258 1.45 -10.37 -6.12
N LEU A 259 1.54 -10.07 -4.83
CA LEU A 259 1.02 -10.95 -3.78
C LEU A 259 -0.51 -11.10 -3.86
N ASN A 260 -1.24 -10.01 -4.11
CA ASN A 260 -2.69 -10.05 -4.32
C ASN A 260 -3.07 -10.89 -5.54
N ALA A 261 -2.37 -10.71 -6.68
CA ALA A 261 -2.61 -11.48 -7.88
C ALA A 261 -2.28 -12.97 -7.68
N TYR A 262 -1.15 -13.27 -7.05
CA TYR A 262 -0.75 -14.65 -6.77
C TYR A 262 -1.72 -15.35 -5.80
N TYR A 263 -2.15 -14.66 -4.74
CA TYR A 263 -3.15 -15.19 -3.80
C TYR A 263 -4.47 -15.49 -4.51
N SER A 264 -4.95 -14.55 -5.36
CA SER A 264 -6.15 -14.75 -6.18
C SER A 264 -6.02 -15.93 -7.14
N TYR A 265 -4.83 -16.18 -7.68
CA TYR A 265 -4.58 -17.27 -8.60
C TYR A 265 -4.52 -18.65 -7.93
N ALA A 266 -3.78 -18.74 -6.81
CA ALA A 266 -3.38 -20.03 -6.24
C ALA A 266 -4.14 -20.43 -4.97
N SER A 267 -4.78 -19.47 -4.27
CA SER A 267 -5.35 -19.74 -2.94
C SER A 267 -6.84 -19.44 -2.83
N ASP A 268 -7.25 -18.22 -3.18
CA ASP A 268 -8.65 -17.79 -3.09
C ASP A 268 -8.86 -16.61 -4.04
N TYR A 269 -9.76 -16.79 -5.04
CA TYR A 269 -10.04 -15.74 -6.00
C TYR A 269 -10.79 -14.57 -5.37
N GLN A 270 -10.05 -13.58 -4.93
CA GLN A 270 -10.57 -12.37 -4.32
C GLN A 270 -9.98 -11.12 -5.01
N PRO A 271 -10.52 -10.67 -6.14
CA PRO A 271 -10.00 -9.53 -6.90
C PRO A 271 -10.39 -8.21 -6.24
N GLN A 272 -9.83 -7.93 -5.07
CA GLN A 272 -10.16 -6.74 -4.28
C GLN A 272 -8.98 -5.78 -4.18
N GLY A 273 -9.23 -4.51 -4.51
CA GLY A 273 -8.24 -3.44 -4.49
C GLY A 273 -7.70 -3.09 -3.11
N ARG A 274 -8.45 -3.39 -2.04
CA ARG A 274 -8.00 -3.16 -0.66
C ARG A 274 -6.69 -3.87 -0.32
N TYR A 275 -6.46 -5.03 -0.91
CA TYR A 275 -5.21 -5.78 -0.72
C TYR A 275 -3.98 -5.10 -1.34
N SER A 276 -4.19 -4.15 -2.24
CA SER A 276 -3.16 -3.32 -2.85
C SER A 276 -2.93 -1.99 -2.12
N LEU A 277 -3.75 -1.63 -1.11
CA LEU A 277 -3.63 -0.37 -0.36
C LEU A 277 -2.25 -0.12 0.29
N PRO A 278 -1.46 -1.13 0.70
CA PRO A 278 -0.10 -0.89 1.17
C PRO A 278 0.77 -0.08 0.18
N MET A 279 0.50 -0.15 -1.14
CA MET A 279 1.23 0.62 -2.15
C MET A 279 0.91 2.12 -2.19
N MET A 280 -0.06 2.59 -1.42
CA MET A 280 -0.65 3.93 -1.49
C MET A 280 0.39 5.06 -1.40
N VAL A 281 1.29 4.98 -0.40
CA VAL A 281 2.34 5.98 -0.19
C VAL A 281 3.34 6.01 -1.34
N PRO A 282 3.97 4.88 -1.76
CA PRO A 282 4.87 4.87 -2.90
C PRO A 282 4.18 5.24 -4.21
N MET A 283 2.96 4.78 -4.45
CA MET A 283 2.19 5.15 -5.64
C MET A 283 2.00 6.67 -5.72
N THR A 284 1.51 7.28 -4.63
CA THR A 284 1.29 8.73 -4.58
C THR A 284 2.61 9.52 -4.70
N TYR A 285 3.71 9.00 -4.13
CA TYR A 285 5.02 9.59 -4.27
C TYR A 285 5.44 9.74 -5.74
N PHE A 286 5.35 8.66 -6.51
CA PHE A 286 5.72 8.68 -7.93
C PHE A 286 4.76 9.51 -8.77
N MET A 287 3.46 9.41 -8.54
CA MET A 287 2.45 10.19 -9.22
C MET A 287 2.68 11.70 -9.03
N VAL A 288 2.90 12.15 -7.79
CA VAL A 288 3.16 13.58 -7.50
C VAL A 288 4.49 14.04 -8.07
N MET A 289 5.51 13.17 -8.13
CA MET A 289 6.75 13.46 -8.87
C MET A 289 6.49 13.70 -10.35
N GLY A 290 5.71 12.86 -11.00
CA GLY A 290 5.40 12.99 -12.43
C GLY A 290 4.67 14.29 -12.74
N TYR A 291 3.59 14.58 -12.03
CA TYR A 291 2.88 15.86 -12.20
C TYR A 291 3.73 17.06 -11.84
N GLY A 292 4.54 16.96 -10.78
CA GLY A 292 5.48 18.01 -10.39
C GLY A 292 6.47 18.32 -11.51
N ASN A 293 7.02 17.28 -12.15
CA ASN A 293 7.93 17.46 -13.28
C ASN A 293 7.25 18.19 -14.43
N LEU A 294 6.00 17.82 -14.78
CA LEU A 294 5.26 18.49 -15.84
C LEU A 294 4.98 19.96 -15.49
N PHE A 295 4.40 20.21 -14.33
CA PHE A 295 3.92 21.55 -13.97
C PHE A 295 5.07 22.52 -13.69
N ASP A 296 6.17 22.06 -13.09
CA ASP A 296 7.32 22.91 -12.78
C ASP A 296 8.11 23.30 -14.04
N VAL A 297 8.10 22.45 -15.08
CA VAL A 297 8.81 22.71 -16.34
C VAL A 297 7.93 23.52 -17.32
N GLN A 298 6.68 23.13 -17.51
CA GLN A 298 5.81 23.71 -18.54
C GLN A 298 5.13 24.99 -18.08
N ILE A 299 4.83 25.13 -16.78
CA ILE A 299 4.07 26.27 -16.28
C ILE A 299 5.00 27.28 -15.60
N LYS A 300 5.45 28.26 -16.37
CA LYS A 300 6.35 29.31 -15.89
C LYS A 300 5.71 30.27 -14.89
N LYS A 301 4.42 30.58 -15.06
CA LYS A 301 3.69 31.52 -14.19
C LYS A 301 3.37 30.85 -12.84
N GLU A 302 4.01 31.35 -11.78
CA GLU A 302 3.86 30.78 -10.43
C GLU A 302 2.41 30.81 -9.91
N GLY A 303 1.65 31.86 -10.20
CA GLY A 303 0.25 31.98 -9.82
C GLY A 303 -0.62 30.88 -10.43
N VAL A 304 -0.43 30.59 -11.73
CA VAL A 304 -1.14 29.51 -12.44
C VAL A 304 -0.81 28.16 -11.83
N ARG A 305 0.47 27.90 -11.57
CA ARG A 305 0.91 26.66 -10.94
C ARG A 305 0.34 26.48 -9.54
N LYS A 306 0.27 27.55 -8.73
CA LYS A 306 -0.42 27.54 -7.43
C LYS A 306 -1.88 27.18 -7.56
N GLY A 307 -2.57 27.79 -8.53
CA GLY A 307 -3.97 27.54 -8.82
C GLY A 307 -4.25 26.08 -9.18
N ILE A 308 -3.42 25.47 -10.02
CA ILE A 308 -3.56 24.05 -10.42
C ILE A 308 -3.40 23.12 -9.21
N TYR A 309 -2.37 23.27 -8.39
CA TYR A 309 -2.21 22.44 -7.20
C TYR A 309 -3.37 22.61 -6.20
N ALA A 310 -3.87 23.83 -6.03
CA ALA A 310 -5.04 24.10 -5.20
C ALA A 310 -6.31 23.45 -5.78
N ALA A 311 -6.52 23.55 -7.09
CA ALA A 311 -7.65 22.94 -7.78
C ALA A 311 -7.65 21.41 -7.63
N ILE A 312 -6.48 20.75 -7.74
CA ILE A 312 -6.35 19.31 -7.50
C ILE A 312 -6.76 18.96 -6.06
N CYS A 313 -6.27 19.70 -5.07
CA CYS A 313 -6.65 19.44 -3.66
C CYS A 313 -8.14 19.64 -3.43
N ILE A 314 -8.72 20.69 -3.97
CA ILE A 314 -10.16 20.97 -3.87
C ILE A 314 -10.97 19.86 -4.55
N ALA A 315 -10.58 19.45 -5.75
CA ALA A 315 -11.24 18.35 -6.47
C ALA A 315 -11.23 17.05 -5.67
N LEU A 316 -10.11 16.69 -5.02
CA LEU A 316 -10.01 15.51 -4.16
C LEU A 316 -10.92 15.61 -2.92
N ILE A 317 -11.01 16.78 -2.30
CA ILE A 317 -11.93 17.02 -1.17
C ILE A 317 -13.39 16.88 -1.63
N LEU A 318 -13.77 17.55 -2.72
CA LEU A 318 -15.12 17.48 -3.25
C LEU A 318 -15.50 16.06 -3.66
N LEU A 319 -14.56 15.32 -4.26
CA LEU A 319 -14.75 13.92 -4.60
C LEU A 319 -15.00 13.06 -3.35
N ALA A 320 -14.19 13.21 -2.32
CA ALA A 320 -14.34 12.45 -1.08
C ALA A 320 -15.70 12.75 -0.42
N LEU A 321 -16.12 14.02 -0.39
CA LEU A 321 -17.44 14.42 0.12
C LEU A 321 -18.58 13.88 -0.74
N PHE A 322 -18.47 13.95 -2.06
CA PHE A 322 -19.46 13.39 -2.99
C PHE A 322 -19.62 11.88 -2.78
N VAL A 323 -18.50 11.15 -2.70
CA VAL A 323 -18.53 9.69 -2.51
C VAL A 323 -19.13 9.35 -1.15
N PHE A 324 -18.76 10.08 -0.09
CA PHE A 324 -19.32 9.82 1.23
C PHE A 324 -20.83 10.10 1.28
N PHE A 325 -21.28 11.31 0.91
CA PHE A 325 -22.68 11.71 1.05
C PHE A 325 -23.57 11.24 -0.10
N GLY A 326 -23.03 11.08 -1.31
CA GLY A 326 -23.81 10.74 -2.50
C GLY A 326 -23.80 9.24 -2.84
N VAL A 327 -22.82 8.48 -2.37
CA VAL A 327 -22.69 7.05 -2.70
C VAL A 327 -22.79 6.17 -1.45
N ILE A 328 -21.92 6.40 -0.44
CA ILE A 328 -21.83 5.50 0.72
C ILE A 328 -22.98 5.75 1.70
N TRP A 329 -23.18 7.00 2.12
CA TRP A 329 -24.17 7.34 3.12
C TRP A 329 -25.61 6.90 2.77
N PRO A 330 -26.12 7.07 1.53
CA PRO A 330 -27.46 6.63 1.17
C PRO A 330 -27.69 5.11 1.37
N GLU A 331 -26.66 4.30 1.11
CA GLU A 331 -26.75 2.83 1.22
C GLU A 331 -26.74 2.34 2.66
N TYR A 332 -26.09 3.05 3.58
CA TYR A 332 -25.89 2.59 4.95
C TYR A 332 -26.72 3.32 6.00
N ARG A 333 -27.33 4.48 5.70
CA ARG A 333 -28.04 5.31 6.69
C ARG A 333 -29.26 4.62 7.31
N ASP A 334 -29.94 3.77 6.54
CA ASP A 334 -31.19 3.10 6.95
C ASP A 334 -30.95 1.66 7.42
N VAL A 335 -29.70 1.19 7.44
CA VAL A 335 -29.34 -0.13 7.99
C VAL A 335 -29.36 -0.03 9.52
N PRO A 336 -30.28 -0.76 10.21
CA PRO A 336 -30.32 -0.72 11.66
C PRO A 336 -28.98 -1.17 12.24
N PHE A 337 -28.41 -0.34 13.10
CA PHE A 337 -27.16 -0.62 13.80
C PHE A 337 -27.41 -1.71 14.85
N SER A 338 -27.79 -2.90 14.44
CA SER A 338 -27.99 -4.03 15.35
C SER A 338 -26.99 -5.14 14.96
N ILE A 339 -26.14 -5.49 15.92
CA ILE A 339 -25.32 -6.71 15.90
C ILE A 339 -26.16 -7.93 15.48
N ARG A 340 -27.47 -7.93 15.75
CA ARG A 340 -28.41 -8.97 15.32
C ARG A 340 -28.61 -9.05 13.81
N ALA A 341 -28.51 -7.94 13.07
CA ALA A 341 -28.58 -7.96 11.59
C ALA A 341 -27.33 -8.60 10.98
N PHE A 342 -26.17 -8.39 11.60
CA PHE A 342 -24.91 -9.03 11.19
C PHE A 342 -24.91 -10.56 11.43
N ILE A 343 -25.56 -11.00 12.50
CA ILE A 343 -25.66 -12.44 12.85
C ILE A 343 -26.78 -13.11 12.03
N ARG A 344 -27.85 -12.41 11.63
CA ARG A 344 -28.97 -12.94 10.85
C ARG A 344 -28.78 -12.89 9.33
N GLY A 345 -27.83 -12.14 8.82
CA GLY A 345 -27.39 -12.18 7.41
C GLY A 345 -26.58 -13.43 7.06
N SER A 346 -26.70 -14.41 7.91
CA SER A 346 -26.11 -15.74 7.79
C SER A 346 -27.17 -16.77 7.46
#